data_e7d76921707e393d1048de0a5ee90220
#
_entry.id   e7d76921707e393d1048de0a5ee90220
#
_cell.length_a   1.000
_cell.length_b   1.000
_cell.length_c   1.000
_cell.angle_alpha   90.00
_cell.angle_beta   90.00
_cell.angle_gamma   90.00
#
_symmetry.space_group_name_H-M   'P 1'
#
loop_
_entity.id
_entity.type
_entity.pdbx_description
1 polymer ?
#
loop_
_entity_poly.entity_id
_entity_poly.type
_entity_poly.pdbx_seq_one_letter_code
_entity_poly.pdbx_strand_id
1 'polypeptide(L)'
;MNNKLYGNLIFELSHPGRRAYSLPENRFGHHPLPDFCKREKDAELPECDELTVVRHYTNHSENNFGVDNGFYPLGSCTMKYNPVINEEIASMPCFTALHPHQPIETVQGALEVEYNIQRALASITGMAEVTLNPYAGAHGELTGLMLIASYHQQRGDTKRTKVIVPDSAHGTNPASAAVCGLEIVEVKSTAEGLVDVNDLKPLLGDDIAGMMMTNPNTLGLFEKDIPEIAKLIHDCGGLLYYDGANLNPLLGAARPGDMGFDVIHLNLHKTFSTPHGGGGPGAGPVGVGEKLIPFLPKPHVKKTKDGFVVDNPDTTGEFSSDNIRISGYLGNFLVILRAYTYILTLGKKHLKEVGPFATLNANYIKECLKDDYELPIDTLCKHEFVFDGLKDKSTGVTTMDVAKRLLDYGYHAPTIYFPLLFHEAMMIEPTETESKDTIDGFIKVMHTIAKEALENPELVKGAPYNTPIGRVDDVLAAKHPILTYRQLVNDVEENV
;
A
#
# COMPACT_ATOMS: atom_id res chain seq x y z
N MET A 1 25.94 11.82 -16.42
CA MET A 1 26.03 13.29 -16.19
C MET A 1 24.64 13.85 -16.36
N ASN A 2 24.00 14.27 -15.27
CA ASN A 2 22.68 14.88 -15.37
C ASN A 2 22.80 16.19 -16.16
N ASN A 3 21.95 16.35 -17.17
CA ASN A 3 21.86 17.60 -17.91
C ASN A 3 21.18 18.64 -17.00
N LYS A 4 22.00 19.47 -16.33
CA LYS A 4 21.54 20.47 -15.35
C LYS A 4 20.39 21.37 -15.86
N LEU A 5 20.34 21.63 -17.18
CA LEU A 5 19.29 22.45 -17.78
C LEU A 5 17.89 21.89 -17.52
N TYR A 6 17.70 20.58 -17.73
CA TYR A 6 16.38 19.96 -17.56
C TYR A 6 16.11 19.51 -16.12
N GLY A 7 17.07 19.69 -15.21
CA GLY A 7 16.89 19.52 -13.77
C GLY A 7 16.30 20.75 -13.07
N ASN A 8 16.22 21.89 -13.76
CA ASN A 8 15.59 23.10 -13.24
C ASN A 8 14.07 22.94 -13.15
N LEU A 9 13.40 23.82 -12.39
CA LEU A 9 11.94 23.84 -12.33
C LEU A 9 11.34 24.20 -13.69
N ILE A 10 10.19 23.63 -14.02
CA ILE A 10 9.55 23.87 -15.32
C ILE A 10 9.27 25.36 -15.58
N PHE A 11 9.03 26.13 -14.52
CA PHE A 11 8.84 27.59 -14.61
C PHE A 11 10.12 28.33 -15.03
N GLU A 12 11.30 27.83 -14.66
CA GLU A 12 12.60 28.40 -15.06
C GLU A 12 12.96 28.06 -16.50
N LEU A 13 12.32 27.04 -17.09
CA LEU A 13 12.44 26.64 -18.48
C LEU A 13 11.43 27.33 -19.39
N SER A 14 10.55 28.15 -18.81
CA SER A 14 9.50 28.86 -19.54
C SER A 14 10.06 29.98 -20.43
N HIS A 15 9.55 30.06 -21.65
CA HIS A 15 9.85 31.16 -22.58
C HIS A 15 8.56 31.64 -23.26
N PRO A 16 8.26 32.93 -23.26
CA PRO A 16 7.04 33.47 -23.87
C PRO A 16 6.84 33.01 -25.32
N GLY A 17 5.63 32.56 -25.62
CA GLY A 17 5.25 32.12 -26.97
C GLY A 17 5.56 30.66 -27.32
N ARG A 18 6.27 29.91 -26.46
CA ARG A 18 6.48 28.46 -26.68
C ARG A 18 5.24 27.66 -26.35
N ARG A 19 4.99 26.58 -27.12
CA ARG A 19 3.82 25.70 -26.97
C ARG A 19 4.21 24.23 -27.06
N ALA A 20 3.64 23.40 -26.19
CA ALA A 20 3.78 21.95 -26.17
C ALA A 20 2.54 21.21 -26.73
N TYR A 21 1.58 21.91 -27.29
CA TYR A 21 0.32 21.33 -27.76
C TYR A 21 -0.13 21.95 -29.09
N SER A 22 -0.92 21.18 -29.84
CA SER A 22 -1.75 21.67 -30.93
C SER A 22 -3.19 21.19 -30.69
N LEU A 23 -4.10 22.13 -30.57
CA LEU A 23 -5.54 21.83 -30.43
C LEU A 23 -6.22 21.94 -31.80
N PRO A 24 -7.21 21.07 -32.10
CA PRO A 24 -8.04 21.25 -33.28
C PRO A 24 -8.82 22.56 -33.20
N GLU A 25 -9.23 23.08 -34.36
CA GLU A 25 -10.05 24.27 -34.39
C GLU A 25 -11.37 24.07 -33.63
N ASN A 26 -11.78 25.10 -32.90
CA ASN A 26 -13.03 25.10 -32.17
C ASN A 26 -14.22 25.10 -33.14
N ARG A 27 -14.93 23.95 -33.24
CA ARG A 27 -16.09 23.78 -34.12
C ARG A 27 -17.41 24.26 -33.49
N PHE A 28 -17.40 24.59 -32.21
CA PHE A 28 -18.63 24.95 -31.48
C PHE A 28 -18.85 26.46 -31.33
N GLY A 29 -18.02 27.28 -31.96
CA GLY A 29 -18.08 28.73 -31.87
C GLY A 29 -17.51 29.25 -30.54
N HIS A 30 -17.48 30.55 -30.38
CA HIS A 30 -17.02 31.21 -29.17
C HIS A 30 -18.21 31.50 -28.23
N HIS A 31 -18.22 30.84 -27.07
CA HIS A 31 -19.17 31.08 -26.00
C HIS A 31 -18.43 31.78 -24.85
N PRO A 32 -18.57 33.12 -24.67
CA PRO A 32 -17.89 33.84 -23.62
C PRO A 32 -18.39 33.35 -22.24
N LEU A 33 -17.47 33.17 -21.31
CA LEU A 33 -17.82 32.90 -19.93
C LEU A 33 -18.51 34.11 -19.32
N PRO A 34 -19.51 33.94 -18.41
CA PRO A 34 -20.06 35.01 -17.60
C PRO A 34 -18.94 35.72 -16.85
N ASP A 35 -19.08 37.04 -16.66
CA ASP A 35 -18.03 37.86 -16.07
C ASP A 35 -17.61 37.42 -14.67
N PHE A 36 -18.55 36.91 -13.86
CA PHE A 36 -18.26 36.35 -12.54
C PHE A 36 -17.43 35.05 -12.55
N CYS A 37 -17.33 34.41 -13.69
CA CYS A 37 -16.48 33.19 -13.89
C CYS A 37 -15.11 33.54 -14.47
N LYS A 38 -14.88 34.77 -14.93
CA LYS A 38 -13.62 35.16 -15.56
C LYS A 38 -12.59 35.47 -14.46
N ARG A 39 -11.35 35.03 -14.74
CA ARG A 39 -10.20 35.46 -13.93
C ARG A 39 -9.90 36.94 -14.21
N GLU A 40 -9.48 37.67 -13.21
CA GLU A 40 -8.97 39.05 -13.36
C GLU A 40 -7.60 39.06 -14.04
N LYS A 41 -6.81 38.03 -13.82
CA LYS A 41 -5.48 37.81 -14.43
C LYS A 41 -5.37 36.44 -15.02
N ASP A 42 -4.60 36.30 -16.08
CA ASP A 42 -4.28 34.99 -16.64
C ASP A 42 -3.54 34.11 -15.65
N ALA A 43 -3.68 32.79 -15.79
CA ALA A 43 -2.92 31.85 -14.97
C ALA A 43 -1.43 31.93 -15.35
N GLU A 44 -0.57 32.05 -14.36
CA GLU A 44 0.88 32.02 -14.53
C GLU A 44 1.35 30.59 -14.79
N LEU A 45 1.14 30.09 -16.01
CA LEU A 45 1.56 28.75 -16.44
C LEU A 45 2.88 28.85 -17.23
N PRO A 46 3.77 27.83 -17.12
CA PRO A 46 4.99 27.83 -17.91
C PRO A 46 4.70 27.63 -19.41
N GLU A 47 5.35 28.44 -20.25
CA GLU A 47 5.28 28.34 -21.69
C GLU A 47 6.49 27.56 -22.20
N CYS A 48 6.32 26.28 -22.53
CA CYS A 48 7.37 25.36 -22.97
C CYS A 48 6.97 24.66 -24.27
N ASP A 49 7.97 24.27 -25.05
CA ASP A 49 7.77 23.35 -26.17
C ASP A 49 7.72 21.88 -25.69
N GLU A 50 7.17 21.00 -26.54
CA GLU A 50 7.02 19.58 -26.24
C GLU A 50 8.34 18.90 -25.85
N LEU A 51 9.43 19.19 -26.56
CA LEU A 51 10.73 18.60 -26.30
C LEU A 51 11.25 18.98 -24.92
N THR A 52 11.10 20.25 -24.51
CA THR A 52 11.47 20.74 -23.19
C THR A 52 10.68 20.02 -22.10
N VAL A 53 9.38 19.89 -22.26
CA VAL A 53 8.49 19.17 -21.31
C VAL A 53 8.91 17.71 -21.18
N VAL A 54 9.08 17.00 -22.31
CA VAL A 54 9.48 15.58 -22.30
C VAL A 54 10.81 15.39 -21.60
N ARG A 55 11.83 16.19 -21.96
CA ARG A 55 13.17 16.08 -21.36
C ARG A 55 13.18 16.42 -19.87
N HIS A 56 12.42 17.42 -19.46
CA HIS A 56 12.30 17.80 -18.05
C HIS A 56 11.76 16.61 -17.21
N TYR A 57 10.63 16.04 -17.59
CA TYR A 57 10.05 14.94 -16.84
C TYR A 57 10.81 13.63 -16.98
N THR A 58 11.48 13.37 -18.11
CA THR A 58 12.37 12.21 -18.26
C THR A 58 13.56 12.31 -17.30
N ASN A 59 14.23 13.47 -17.22
CA ASN A 59 15.32 13.67 -16.26
C ASN A 59 14.87 13.50 -14.81
N HIS A 60 13.67 13.97 -14.45
CA HIS A 60 13.14 13.76 -13.11
C HIS A 60 12.79 12.29 -12.84
N SER A 61 12.27 11.57 -13.82
CA SER A 61 11.98 10.14 -13.67
C SER A 61 13.25 9.31 -13.44
N GLU A 62 14.36 9.66 -14.10
CA GLU A 62 15.65 9.00 -13.91
C GLU A 62 16.27 9.21 -12.52
N ASN A 63 15.84 10.26 -11.80
CA ASN A 63 16.26 10.52 -10.42
C ASN A 63 15.41 9.75 -9.38
N ASN A 64 14.33 9.08 -9.80
CA ASN A 64 13.50 8.28 -8.92
C ASN A 64 13.95 6.82 -8.93
N PHE A 65 13.90 6.19 -7.75
CA PHE A 65 14.20 4.78 -7.59
C PHE A 65 12.90 3.96 -7.70
N GLY A 66 12.93 2.89 -8.48
CA GLY A 66 11.82 1.95 -8.64
C GLY A 66 12.31 0.51 -8.57
N VAL A 67 11.39 -0.44 -8.50
CA VAL A 67 11.71 -1.88 -8.46
C VAL A 67 12.47 -2.37 -9.70
N ASP A 68 12.37 -1.67 -10.82
CA ASP A 68 13.11 -1.97 -12.05
C ASP A 68 14.55 -1.43 -12.05
N ASN A 69 14.87 -0.51 -11.13
CA ASN A 69 16.23 0.03 -10.98
C ASN A 69 17.11 -0.82 -10.07
N GLY A 70 16.53 -1.54 -9.11
CA GLY A 70 17.25 -2.36 -8.14
C GLY A 70 16.43 -2.78 -6.94
N PHE A 71 17.11 -3.31 -5.94
CA PHE A 71 16.50 -3.83 -4.73
C PHE A 71 15.78 -2.74 -3.94
N TYR A 72 14.52 -3.00 -3.60
CA TYR A 72 13.64 -2.08 -2.91
C TYR A 72 13.18 -2.69 -1.56
N PRO A 73 13.99 -2.64 -0.49
CA PRO A 73 13.78 -3.38 0.76
C PRO A 73 12.76 -2.75 1.72
N LEU A 74 11.76 -2.05 1.22
CA LEU A 74 10.81 -1.29 2.04
C LEU A 74 9.90 -2.22 2.83
N GLY A 75 10.06 -2.27 4.15
CA GLY A 75 9.20 -3.04 5.04
C GLY A 75 7.79 -2.46 5.17
N SER A 76 6.85 -3.27 5.55
CA SER A 76 5.39 -3.05 5.59
C SER A 76 4.74 -2.73 4.24
N CYS A 77 5.52 -2.77 3.16
CA CYS A 77 5.06 -2.48 1.82
C CYS A 77 5.76 -3.40 0.83
N THR A 78 5.17 -4.53 0.51
CA THR A 78 5.74 -5.55 -0.38
C THR A 78 6.07 -4.97 -1.76
N MET A 79 7.31 -4.53 -1.95
CA MET A 79 7.80 -3.89 -3.17
C MET A 79 8.45 -4.93 -4.09
N LYS A 80 7.65 -5.83 -4.61
CA LYS A 80 8.15 -6.88 -5.51
C LYS A 80 8.06 -6.48 -6.98
N TYR A 81 8.86 -7.15 -7.80
CA TYR A 81 8.86 -6.99 -9.24
C TYR A 81 7.46 -7.13 -9.85
N ASN A 82 7.12 -6.24 -10.76
CA ASN A 82 5.87 -6.27 -11.51
C ASN A 82 6.13 -6.88 -12.89
N PRO A 83 5.66 -8.12 -13.17
CA PRO A 83 5.95 -8.78 -14.43
C PRO A 83 5.48 -7.98 -15.65
N VAL A 84 6.34 -7.82 -16.66
CA VAL A 84 6.06 -7.05 -17.89
C VAL A 84 4.81 -7.53 -18.59
N ILE A 85 4.53 -8.84 -18.58
CA ILE A 85 3.31 -9.40 -19.17
C ILE A 85 2.03 -8.80 -18.57
N ASN A 86 2.05 -8.37 -17.30
CA ASN A 86 0.89 -7.74 -16.68
C ASN A 86 0.60 -6.39 -17.35
N GLU A 87 1.64 -5.63 -17.71
CA GLU A 87 1.53 -4.35 -18.42
C GLU A 87 1.09 -4.55 -19.88
N GLU A 88 1.65 -5.55 -20.56
CA GLU A 88 1.26 -5.88 -21.93
C GLU A 88 -0.22 -6.21 -22.02
N ILE A 89 -0.72 -7.09 -21.15
CA ILE A 89 -2.15 -7.46 -21.12
C ILE A 89 -3.02 -6.27 -20.76
N ALA A 90 -2.64 -5.51 -19.72
CA ALA A 90 -3.42 -4.34 -19.28
C ALA A 90 -3.46 -3.21 -20.33
N SER A 91 -2.49 -3.17 -21.25
CA SER A 91 -2.41 -2.17 -22.32
C SER A 91 -3.18 -2.58 -23.59
N MET A 92 -3.73 -3.79 -23.67
CA MET A 92 -4.46 -4.26 -24.84
C MET A 92 -5.70 -3.40 -25.12
N PRO A 93 -5.97 -3.00 -26.40
CA PRO A 93 -7.12 -2.18 -26.76
C PRO A 93 -8.47 -2.78 -26.36
N CYS A 94 -8.58 -4.11 -26.31
CA CYS A 94 -9.81 -4.80 -25.87
C CYS A 94 -10.15 -4.54 -24.39
N PHE A 95 -9.19 -4.07 -23.58
CA PHE A 95 -9.39 -3.70 -22.19
C PHE A 95 -9.32 -2.18 -21.96
N THR A 96 -8.47 -1.46 -22.70
CA THR A 96 -8.28 -0.01 -22.51
C THR A 96 -9.31 0.85 -23.26
N ALA A 97 -9.92 0.33 -24.33
CA ALA A 97 -10.91 1.03 -25.13
C ALA A 97 -12.36 0.75 -24.68
N LEU A 98 -12.56 0.35 -23.43
CA LEU A 98 -13.87 0.13 -22.81
C LEU A 98 -14.29 1.34 -21.97
N HIS A 99 -15.59 1.61 -21.92
CA HIS A 99 -16.17 2.57 -21.00
C HIS A 99 -17.00 1.84 -19.93
N PRO A 100 -16.89 2.17 -18.62
CA PRO A 100 -17.57 1.44 -17.56
C PRO A 100 -19.10 1.46 -17.65
N HIS A 101 -19.69 2.46 -18.30
CA HIS A 101 -21.14 2.59 -18.47
C HIS A 101 -21.65 2.20 -19.86
N GLN A 102 -20.84 1.52 -20.71
CA GLN A 102 -21.37 1.00 -21.96
C GLN A 102 -22.28 -0.23 -21.72
N PRO A 103 -23.14 -0.61 -22.68
CA PRO A 103 -24.08 -1.71 -22.51
C PRO A 103 -23.39 -3.00 -22.06
N ILE A 104 -23.96 -3.68 -21.06
CA ILE A 104 -23.35 -4.85 -20.37
C ILE A 104 -23.04 -5.98 -21.35
N GLU A 105 -23.86 -6.18 -22.37
CA GLU A 105 -23.65 -7.17 -23.42
C GLU A 105 -22.38 -6.95 -24.24
N THR A 106 -21.84 -5.74 -24.24
CA THR A 106 -20.62 -5.39 -24.98
C THR A 106 -19.35 -5.53 -24.15
N VAL A 107 -19.45 -5.75 -22.82
CA VAL A 107 -18.32 -5.83 -21.89
C VAL A 107 -18.24 -7.18 -21.16
N GLN A 108 -18.86 -8.21 -21.69
CA GLN A 108 -18.93 -9.52 -21.03
C GLN A 108 -17.55 -10.10 -20.68
N GLY A 109 -16.52 -9.93 -21.53
CA GLY A 109 -15.17 -10.38 -21.24
C GLY A 109 -14.52 -9.65 -20.04
N ALA A 110 -14.77 -8.33 -19.89
CA ALA A 110 -14.30 -7.58 -18.73
C ALA A 110 -15.01 -8.01 -17.44
N LEU A 111 -16.32 -8.23 -17.52
CA LEU A 111 -17.10 -8.74 -16.38
C LEU A 111 -16.70 -10.19 -16.00
N GLU A 112 -16.30 -11.00 -16.97
CA GLU A 112 -15.74 -12.33 -16.70
C GLU A 112 -14.42 -12.25 -15.96
N VAL A 113 -13.53 -11.33 -16.30
CA VAL A 113 -12.30 -11.06 -15.56
C VAL A 113 -12.61 -10.68 -14.11
N GLU A 114 -13.50 -9.71 -13.91
CA GLU A 114 -13.96 -9.27 -12.58
C GLU A 114 -14.49 -10.44 -11.74
N TYR A 115 -15.40 -11.24 -12.28
CA TYR A 115 -15.97 -12.39 -11.60
C TYR A 115 -14.90 -13.45 -11.26
N ASN A 116 -14.01 -13.76 -12.20
CA ASN A 116 -13.01 -14.80 -12.01
C ASN A 116 -11.97 -14.41 -10.95
N ILE A 117 -11.55 -13.14 -10.90
CA ILE A 117 -10.64 -12.70 -9.83
C ILE A 117 -11.35 -12.66 -8.46
N GLN A 118 -12.64 -12.29 -8.38
CA GLN A 118 -13.42 -12.42 -7.15
C GLN A 118 -13.34 -13.86 -6.62
N ARG A 119 -13.58 -14.86 -7.49
CA ARG A 119 -13.52 -16.28 -7.13
C ARG A 119 -12.12 -16.76 -6.77
N ALA A 120 -11.10 -16.27 -7.49
CA ALA A 120 -9.71 -16.60 -7.20
C ALA A 120 -9.29 -16.07 -5.82
N LEU A 121 -9.59 -14.81 -5.52
CA LEU A 121 -9.28 -14.20 -4.22
C LEU A 121 -10.05 -14.86 -3.08
N ALA A 122 -11.33 -15.18 -3.27
CA ALA A 122 -12.13 -15.92 -2.31
C ALA A 122 -11.49 -17.29 -2.00
N SER A 123 -11.05 -18.01 -3.03
CA SER A 123 -10.38 -19.32 -2.86
C SER A 123 -9.04 -19.21 -2.15
N ILE A 124 -8.22 -18.18 -2.49
CA ILE A 124 -6.90 -17.93 -1.91
C ILE A 124 -7.02 -17.59 -0.41
N THR A 125 -8.04 -16.83 -0.04
CA THR A 125 -8.21 -16.31 1.33
C THR A 125 -9.11 -17.18 2.21
N GLY A 126 -9.86 -18.12 1.61
CA GLY A 126 -10.87 -18.90 2.32
C GLY A 126 -12.15 -18.12 2.63
N MET A 127 -12.39 -16.98 1.98
CA MET A 127 -13.59 -16.19 2.10
C MET A 127 -14.72 -16.72 1.20
N ALA A 128 -15.97 -16.43 1.58
CA ALA A 128 -17.15 -16.85 0.82
C ALA A 128 -17.36 -15.99 -0.43
N GLU A 129 -17.16 -14.66 -0.30
CA GLU A 129 -17.34 -13.69 -1.38
C GLU A 129 -16.33 -12.56 -1.26
N VAL A 130 -16.00 -11.89 -2.40
CA VAL A 130 -15.05 -10.77 -2.46
C VAL A 130 -15.64 -9.64 -3.29
N THR A 131 -15.60 -8.41 -2.78
CA THR A 131 -15.83 -7.19 -3.58
C THR A 131 -14.51 -6.59 -4.05
N LEU A 132 -14.49 -6.04 -5.27
CA LEU A 132 -13.33 -5.39 -5.88
C LEU A 132 -13.42 -3.84 -5.84
N ASN A 133 -14.49 -3.31 -5.26
CA ASN A 133 -14.82 -1.88 -5.31
C ASN A 133 -13.83 -0.95 -4.61
N PRO A 134 -13.16 -1.30 -3.50
CA PRO A 134 -12.22 -0.41 -2.84
C PRO A 134 -10.98 -0.12 -3.70
N TYR A 135 -10.56 1.16 -3.75
CA TYR A 135 -9.47 1.63 -4.60
C TYR A 135 -8.07 1.49 -3.97
N ALA A 136 -8.00 1.21 -2.67
CA ALA A 136 -6.73 1.10 -1.94
C ALA A 136 -6.89 0.26 -0.67
N GLY A 137 -5.79 -0.09 0.02
CA GLY A 137 -5.81 -0.81 1.29
C GLY A 137 -6.62 -0.10 2.36
N ALA A 138 -6.33 1.17 2.64
CA ALA A 138 -7.07 1.98 3.62
C ALA A 138 -8.57 2.11 3.28
N HIS A 139 -8.92 2.14 1.99
CA HIS A 139 -10.33 2.10 1.55
C HIS A 139 -10.95 0.72 1.80
N GLY A 140 -10.17 -0.35 1.67
CA GLY A 140 -10.57 -1.71 2.07
C GLY A 140 -10.76 -1.83 3.59
N GLU A 141 -9.86 -1.24 4.39
CA GLU A 141 -9.99 -1.17 5.84
C GLU A 141 -11.30 -0.49 6.25
N LEU A 142 -11.54 0.71 5.75
CA LEU A 142 -12.78 1.46 5.98
C LEU A 142 -14.01 0.62 5.59
N THR A 143 -13.98 0.02 4.40
CA THR A 143 -15.07 -0.83 3.92
C THR A 143 -15.35 -1.99 4.85
N GLY A 144 -14.32 -2.71 5.30
CA GLY A 144 -14.47 -3.84 6.21
C GLY A 144 -15.06 -3.46 7.56
N LEU A 145 -14.68 -2.32 8.11
CA LEU A 145 -15.26 -1.81 9.36
C LEU A 145 -16.72 -1.33 9.17
N MET A 146 -17.04 -0.72 8.02
CA MET A 146 -18.43 -0.40 7.67
C MET A 146 -19.30 -1.67 7.60
N LEU A 147 -18.76 -2.77 7.07
CA LEU A 147 -19.48 -4.07 7.04
C LEU A 147 -19.74 -4.59 8.45
N ILE A 148 -18.76 -4.53 9.34
CA ILE A 148 -18.89 -4.92 10.75
C ILE A 148 -19.95 -4.06 11.45
N ALA A 149 -19.89 -2.75 11.30
CA ALA A 149 -20.85 -1.81 11.88
C ALA A 149 -22.27 -2.07 11.36
N SER A 150 -22.45 -2.24 10.05
CA SER A 150 -23.75 -2.55 9.43
C SER A 150 -24.32 -3.88 9.89
N TYR A 151 -23.49 -4.90 10.05
CA TYR A 151 -23.91 -6.19 10.58
C TYR A 151 -24.50 -6.08 12.00
N HIS A 152 -23.83 -5.35 12.89
CA HIS A 152 -24.36 -5.14 14.25
C HIS A 152 -25.59 -4.25 14.26
N GLN A 153 -25.61 -3.17 13.47
CA GLN A 153 -26.75 -2.26 13.36
C GLN A 153 -28.02 -2.98 12.87
N GLN A 154 -27.92 -3.82 11.82
CA GLN A 154 -29.07 -4.54 11.28
C GLN A 154 -29.67 -5.52 12.30
N ARG A 155 -28.83 -6.06 13.20
CA ARG A 155 -29.29 -6.93 14.30
C ARG A 155 -29.89 -6.17 15.50
N GLY A 156 -29.86 -4.83 15.45
CA GLY A 156 -30.30 -4.00 16.58
C GLY A 156 -29.30 -3.97 17.75
N ASP A 157 -28.06 -4.43 17.53
CA ASP A 157 -27.00 -4.49 18.56
C ASP A 157 -26.20 -3.20 18.58
N THR A 158 -26.84 -2.12 19.02
CA THR A 158 -26.29 -0.75 19.00
C THR A 158 -25.25 -0.49 20.09
N LYS A 159 -25.03 -1.45 20.99
CA LYS A 159 -24.01 -1.34 22.06
C LYS A 159 -22.59 -1.55 21.55
N ARG A 160 -22.41 -2.23 20.42
CA ARG A 160 -21.11 -2.61 19.88
C ARG A 160 -20.44 -1.45 19.15
N THR A 161 -19.78 -0.63 19.94
CA THR A 161 -19.14 0.61 19.48
C THR A 161 -17.62 0.58 19.57
N LYS A 162 -17.03 -0.53 20.03
CA LYS A 162 -15.59 -0.63 20.23
C LYS A 162 -14.93 -1.65 19.32
N VAL A 163 -13.72 -1.34 18.85
CA VAL A 163 -12.84 -2.24 18.09
C VAL A 163 -11.53 -2.40 18.83
N ILE A 164 -11.13 -3.65 19.07
CA ILE A 164 -9.84 -3.98 19.66
C ILE A 164 -8.76 -3.95 18.56
N VAL A 165 -7.61 -3.32 18.84
CA VAL A 165 -6.48 -3.20 17.91
C VAL A 165 -5.19 -3.48 18.67
N PRO A 166 -4.27 -4.34 18.20
CA PRO A 166 -2.96 -4.52 18.82
C PRO A 166 -2.10 -3.26 18.77
N ASP A 167 -1.27 -3.04 19.80
CA ASP A 167 -0.31 -1.93 19.90
C ASP A 167 0.74 -1.93 18.76
N SER A 168 0.96 -3.08 18.14
CA SER A 168 1.81 -3.26 16.95
C SER A 168 1.10 -2.98 15.62
N ALA A 169 -0.18 -2.59 15.62
CA ALA A 169 -0.96 -2.38 14.41
C ALA A 169 -0.48 -1.17 13.58
N HIS A 170 -0.74 -1.19 12.28
CA HIS A 170 -0.48 -0.05 11.41
C HIS A 170 -1.37 1.14 11.78
N GLY A 171 -0.83 2.36 11.72
CA GLY A 171 -1.56 3.58 12.14
C GLY A 171 -2.84 3.91 11.36
N THR A 172 -3.08 3.29 10.20
CA THR A 172 -4.33 3.45 9.44
C THR A 172 -5.50 2.70 10.05
N ASN A 173 -5.26 1.62 10.80
CA ASN A 173 -6.31 0.82 11.42
C ASN A 173 -7.12 1.64 12.44
N PRO A 174 -6.49 2.33 13.41
CA PRO A 174 -7.18 3.25 14.29
C PRO A 174 -7.95 4.36 13.55
N ALA A 175 -7.36 4.94 12.52
CA ALA A 175 -7.99 6.00 11.75
C ALA A 175 -9.29 5.53 11.06
N SER A 176 -9.27 4.35 10.45
CA SER A 176 -10.46 3.75 9.80
C SER A 176 -11.57 3.44 10.80
N ALA A 177 -11.24 2.98 12.01
CA ALA A 177 -12.21 2.75 13.08
C ALA A 177 -12.88 4.06 13.53
N ALA A 178 -12.10 5.12 13.73
CA ALA A 178 -12.62 6.43 14.10
C ALA A 178 -13.58 7.01 13.04
N VAL A 179 -13.28 6.86 11.74
CA VAL A 179 -14.16 7.29 10.65
C VAL A 179 -15.50 6.53 10.68
N CYS A 180 -15.49 5.25 11.07
CA CYS A 180 -16.71 4.46 11.26
C CYS A 180 -17.47 4.77 12.56
N GLY A 181 -16.99 5.71 13.37
CA GLY A 181 -17.59 6.04 14.67
C GLY A 181 -17.35 4.98 15.74
N LEU A 182 -16.33 4.14 15.58
CA LEU A 182 -15.93 3.11 16.53
C LEU A 182 -14.82 3.62 17.44
N GLU A 183 -14.93 3.36 18.74
CA GLU A 183 -13.91 3.61 19.73
C GLU A 183 -12.82 2.51 19.67
N ILE A 184 -11.55 2.91 19.80
CA ILE A 184 -10.44 1.99 19.77
C ILE A 184 -10.09 1.55 21.19
N VAL A 185 -9.92 0.24 21.35
CA VAL A 185 -9.38 -0.37 22.57
C VAL A 185 -8.08 -1.07 22.20
N GLU A 186 -6.97 -0.61 22.76
CA GLU A 186 -5.66 -1.19 22.50
C GLU A 186 -5.46 -2.47 23.33
N VAL A 187 -4.93 -3.52 22.70
CA VAL A 187 -4.44 -4.73 23.38
C VAL A 187 -2.92 -4.78 23.24
N LYS A 188 -2.24 -5.12 24.33
CA LYS A 188 -0.77 -5.15 24.40
C LYS A 188 -0.18 -6.39 23.76
N SER A 189 1.06 -6.23 23.29
CA SER A 189 1.89 -7.33 22.85
C SER A 189 2.69 -7.94 23.99
N THR A 190 2.98 -9.24 23.89
CA THR A 190 3.95 -9.94 24.76
C THR A 190 5.39 -9.50 24.45
N ALA A 191 6.34 -9.92 25.27
CA ALA A 191 7.78 -9.69 24.99
C ALA A 191 8.25 -10.35 23.67
N GLU A 192 7.56 -11.38 23.20
CA GLU A 192 7.80 -12.05 21.93
C GLU A 192 7.15 -11.32 20.74
N GLY A 193 6.45 -10.20 20.98
CA GLY A 193 5.82 -9.38 19.94
C GLY A 193 4.51 -9.95 19.36
N LEU A 194 3.84 -10.86 20.07
CA LEU A 194 2.54 -11.42 19.75
C LEU A 194 1.45 -10.81 20.64
N VAL A 195 0.18 -10.95 20.30
CA VAL A 195 -0.93 -10.46 21.13
C VAL A 195 -0.92 -11.13 22.50
N ASP A 196 -0.98 -10.35 23.58
CA ASP A 196 -1.14 -10.92 24.92
C ASP A 196 -2.61 -11.30 25.15
N VAL A 197 -2.89 -12.60 25.10
CA VAL A 197 -4.23 -13.16 25.32
C VAL A 197 -4.73 -12.86 26.75
N ASN A 198 -3.84 -12.68 27.73
CA ASN A 198 -4.25 -12.33 29.09
C ASN A 198 -4.66 -10.86 29.19
N ASP A 199 -4.04 -9.96 28.39
CA ASP A 199 -4.46 -8.57 28.26
C ASP A 199 -5.76 -8.46 27.44
N LEU A 200 -5.97 -9.34 26.46
CA LEU A 200 -7.17 -9.38 25.63
C LEU A 200 -8.42 -9.77 26.43
N LYS A 201 -8.35 -10.82 27.27
CA LYS A 201 -9.52 -11.37 27.98
C LYS A 201 -10.35 -10.35 28.77
N PRO A 202 -9.75 -9.44 29.57
CA PRO A 202 -10.52 -8.44 30.32
C PRO A 202 -11.14 -7.34 29.44
N LEU A 203 -10.70 -7.17 28.19
CA LEU A 203 -11.25 -6.18 27.26
C LEU A 203 -12.55 -6.64 26.58
N LEU A 204 -12.87 -7.94 26.68
CA LEU A 204 -14.00 -8.53 25.99
C LEU A 204 -15.33 -8.23 26.70
N GLY A 205 -16.31 -7.69 25.95
CA GLY A 205 -17.63 -7.33 26.46
C GLY A 205 -18.69 -7.32 25.37
N ASP A 206 -19.91 -6.99 25.74
CA ASP A 206 -21.05 -6.85 24.82
C ASP A 206 -21.01 -5.54 24.01
N ASP A 207 -20.03 -4.69 24.26
CA ASP A 207 -19.73 -3.45 23.57
C ASP A 207 -18.66 -3.58 22.46
N ILE A 208 -18.02 -4.76 22.36
CA ILE A 208 -17.01 -5.03 21.33
C ILE A 208 -17.68 -5.38 20.00
N ALA A 209 -17.46 -4.55 18.98
CA ALA A 209 -17.90 -4.81 17.60
C ALA A 209 -16.99 -5.83 16.90
N GLY A 210 -15.70 -5.79 17.19
CA GLY A 210 -14.73 -6.72 16.63
C GLY A 210 -13.31 -6.45 17.08
N MET A 211 -12.38 -7.23 16.51
CA MET A 211 -10.95 -7.02 16.65
C MET A 211 -10.33 -6.95 15.25
N MET A 212 -9.43 -6.00 15.06
CA MET A 212 -8.72 -5.76 13.82
C MET A 212 -7.25 -6.08 14.00
N MET A 213 -6.69 -6.99 13.20
CA MET A 213 -5.29 -7.38 13.32
C MET A 213 -4.67 -7.76 11.98
N THR A 214 -3.36 -7.63 11.92
CA THR A 214 -2.52 -8.08 10.82
C THR A 214 -1.85 -9.40 11.20
N ASN A 215 -1.88 -10.42 10.34
CA ASN A 215 -1.18 -11.68 10.59
C ASN A 215 -0.52 -12.22 9.30
N PRO A 216 0.84 -12.28 9.19
CA PRO A 216 1.82 -11.87 10.20
C PRO A 216 1.73 -10.39 10.55
N ASN A 217 2.11 -10.04 11.77
CA ASN A 217 2.10 -8.66 12.23
C ASN A 217 3.26 -7.83 11.62
N THR A 218 3.35 -6.55 11.96
CA THR A 218 4.38 -5.62 11.45
C THR A 218 5.81 -5.94 11.90
N LEU A 219 6.00 -6.90 12.81
CA LEU A 219 7.30 -7.44 13.18
C LEU A 219 7.69 -8.67 12.34
N GLY A 220 6.86 -9.05 11.36
CA GLY A 220 7.03 -10.25 10.56
C GLY A 220 6.69 -11.54 11.30
N LEU A 221 6.01 -11.49 12.44
CA LEU A 221 5.70 -12.63 13.29
C LEU A 221 4.29 -13.17 13.05
N PHE A 222 4.18 -14.49 12.89
CA PHE A 222 2.89 -15.15 12.74
C PHE A 222 2.24 -15.36 14.11
N GLU A 223 1.01 -14.84 14.26
CA GLU A 223 0.21 -15.03 15.48
C GLU A 223 -0.25 -16.50 15.60
N LYS A 224 0.43 -17.24 16.47
CA LYS A 224 0.18 -18.66 16.69
C LYS A 224 -1.11 -18.93 17.47
N ASP A 225 -1.51 -17.98 18.31
CA ASP A 225 -2.68 -18.10 19.19
C ASP A 225 -3.98 -17.63 18.51
N ILE A 226 -3.94 -17.40 17.18
CA ILE A 226 -5.10 -16.95 16.40
C ILE A 226 -6.34 -17.80 16.59
N PRO A 227 -6.31 -19.15 16.77
CA PRO A 227 -7.52 -19.92 17.03
C PRO A 227 -8.18 -19.57 18.37
N GLU A 228 -7.39 -19.29 19.42
CA GLU A 228 -7.92 -18.84 20.73
C GLU A 228 -8.48 -17.43 20.62
N ILE A 229 -7.75 -16.50 19.99
CA ILE A 229 -8.18 -15.11 19.75
C ILE A 229 -9.51 -15.10 19.00
N ALA A 230 -9.62 -15.84 17.89
CA ALA A 230 -10.84 -15.92 17.11
C ALA A 230 -12.02 -16.42 17.94
N LYS A 231 -11.80 -17.49 18.72
CA LYS A 231 -12.84 -18.01 19.61
C LYS A 231 -13.28 -16.96 20.64
N LEU A 232 -12.38 -16.28 21.30
CA LEU A 232 -12.67 -15.26 22.32
C LEU A 232 -13.49 -14.10 21.73
N ILE A 233 -13.10 -13.59 20.55
CA ILE A 233 -13.82 -12.53 19.85
C ILE A 233 -15.22 -12.97 19.43
N HIS A 234 -15.37 -14.19 18.90
CA HIS A 234 -16.68 -14.72 18.52
C HIS A 234 -17.55 -15.01 19.73
N ASP A 235 -17.01 -15.54 20.83
CA ASP A 235 -17.75 -15.84 22.05
C ASP A 235 -18.34 -14.56 22.69
N CYS A 236 -17.64 -13.41 22.59
CA CYS A 236 -18.21 -12.13 23.04
C CYS A 236 -19.18 -11.52 22.02
N GLY A 237 -19.34 -12.12 20.83
CA GLY A 237 -20.26 -11.70 19.76
C GLY A 237 -19.67 -10.67 18.79
N GLY A 238 -18.39 -10.38 18.88
CA GLY A 238 -17.62 -9.55 17.94
C GLY A 238 -17.28 -10.29 16.65
N LEU A 239 -16.70 -9.57 15.70
CA LEU A 239 -16.19 -10.08 14.43
C LEU A 239 -14.68 -9.91 14.34
N LEU A 240 -14.00 -10.86 13.68
CA LEU A 240 -12.54 -10.80 13.49
C LEU A 240 -12.21 -10.28 12.10
N TYR A 241 -11.44 -9.19 12.06
CA TYR A 241 -11.00 -8.54 10.83
C TYR A 241 -9.50 -8.80 10.58
N TYR A 242 -9.18 -9.23 9.37
CA TYR A 242 -7.81 -9.45 8.89
C TYR A 242 -7.34 -8.29 8.03
N ASP A 243 -6.30 -7.59 8.47
CA ASP A 243 -5.53 -6.70 7.61
C ASP A 243 -4.63 -7.53 6.70
N GLY A 244 -4.99 -7.58 5.42
CA GLY A 244 -4.32 -8.40 4.41
C GLY A 244 -3.11 -7.74 3.75
N ALA A 245 -2.60 -6.63 4.29
CA ALA A 245 -1.38 -6.00 3.81
C ALA A 245 -0.20 -6.97 3.78
N ASN A 246 -0.14 -7.88 4.76
CA ASN A 246 0.93 -8.86 4.95
C ASN A 246 0.54 -10.29 4.49
N LEU A 247 -0.37 -10.44 3.52
CA LEU A 247 -0.76 -11.76 3.03
C LEU A 247 0.37 -12.51 2.28
N ASN A 248 1.38 -11.81 1.77
CA ASN A 248 2.41 -12.38 0.89
C ASN A 248 3.04 -13.68 1.42
N PRO A 249 3.50 -13.79 2.68
CA PRO A 249 4.11 -15.02 3.21
C PRO A 249 3.11 -16.16 3.44
N LEU A 250 1.81 -15.89 3.45
CA LEU A 250 0.76 -16.90 3.65
C LEU A 250 0.22 -17.45 2.33
N LEU A 251 0.57 -16.83 1.20
CA LEU A 251 0.02 -17.15 -0.11
C LEU A 251 0.24 -18.62 -0.46
N GLY A 252 -0.85 -19.37 -0.59
CA GLY A 252 -0.85 -20.80 -0.86
C GLY A 252 -0.45 -21.71 0.32
N ALA A 253 -0.08 -21.16 1.47
CA ALA A 253 0.28 -21.91 2.68
C ALA A 253 -0.85 -21.95 3.72
N ALA A 254 -1.53 -20.82 3.95
CA ALA A 254 -2.62 -20.71 4.90
C ALA A 254 -3.68 -19.72 4.40
N ARG A 255 -4.93 -19.90 4.82
CA ARG A 255 -6.04 -19.06 4.41
C ARG A 255 -6.65 -18.36 5.64
N PRO A 256 -6.73 -17.03 5.66
CA PRO A 256 -7.29 -16.30 6.79
C PRO A 256 -8.72 -16.74 7.18
N GLY A 257 -9.59 -17.04 6.21
CA GLY A 257 -10.93 -17.56 6.48
C GLY A 257 -10.95 -18.85 7.31
N ASP A 258 -9.99 -19.76 7.08
CA ASP A 258 -9.85 -21.00 7.86
C ASP A 258 -9.33 -20.77 9.29
N MET A 259 -8.73 -19.59 9.56
CA MET A 259 -8.27 -19.19 10.90
C MET A 259 -9.38 -18.53 11.73
N GLY A 260 -10.55 -18.29 11.15
CA GLY A 260 -11.70 -17.68 11.84
C GLY A 260 -11.89 -16.20 11.56
N PHE A 261 -11.19 -15.62 10.59
CA PHE A 261 -11.45 -14.24 10.18
C PHE A 261 -12.77 -14.12 9.41
N ASP A 262 -13.56 -13.11 9.75
CA ASP A 262 -14.88 -12.84 9.17
C ASP A 262 -14.82 -11.85 8.01
N VAL A 263 -13.86 -10.93 8.05
CA VAL A 263 -13.60 -9.90 7.06
C VAL A 263 -12.10 -9.82 6.77
N ILE A 264 -11.75 -9.62 5.54
CA ILE A 264 -10.36 -9.39 5.11
C ILE A 264 -10.34 -8.26 4.08
N HIS A 265 -9.35 -7.35 4.15
CA HIS A 265 -8.98 -6.60 2.96
C HIS A 265 -7.66 -7.11 2.37
N LEU A 266 -7.45 -6.84 1.09
CA LEU A 266 -6.24 -7.19 0.35
C LEU A 266 -5.64 -5.95 -0.29
N ASN A 267 -4.33 -5.99 -0.50
CA ASN A 267 -3.61 -4.98 -1.27
C ASN A 267 -3.09 -5.64 -2.56
N LEU A 268 -3.76 -5.42 -3.71
CA LEU A 268 -3.32 -6.00 -4.97
C LEU A 268 -1.94 -5.49 -5.38
N HIS A 269 -1.63 -4.25 -5.00
CA HIS A 269 -0.33 -3.61 -5.22
C HIS A 269 0.79 -4.09 -4.28
N LYS A 270 0.53 -5.08 -3.43
CA LYS A 270 1.51 -5.77 -2.58
C LYS A 270 1.62 -7.24 -3.00
N THR A 271 0.80 -8.10 -2.43
CA THR A 271 0.82 -9.55 -2.65
C THR A 271 0.65 -9.96 -4.12
N PHE A 272 -0.13 -9.22 -4.90
CA PHE A 272 -0.46 -9.59 -6.28
C PHE A 272 0.28 -8.78 -7.34
N SER A 273 1.39 -8.15 -6.96
CA SER A 273 2.41 -7.62 -7.86
C SER A 273 1.89 -6.60 -8.89
N THR A 274 1.03 -5.68 -8.45
CA THR A 274 0.63 -4.54 -9.28
C THR A 274 1.40 -3.28 -8.85
N PRO A 275 1.57 -2.26 -9.72
CA PRO A 275 2.33 -1.07 -9.38
C PRO A 275 1.75 -0.30 -8.19
N HIS A 276 2.63 0.27 -7.35
CA HIS A 276 2.25 1.24 -6.31
C HIS A 276 1.97 2.64 -6.89
N GLY A 277 2.67 3.00 -7.95
CA GLY A 277 2.44 4.22 -8.72
C GLY A 277 2.69 5.54 -7.99
N GLY A 278 3.51 5.54 -6.94
CA GLY A 278 3.86 6.76 -6.21
C GLY A 278 2.65 7.50 -5.59
N GLY A 279 1.73 6.76 -4.98
CA GLY A 279 0.47 7.27 -4.43
C GLY A 279 -0.71 7.21 -5.42
N GLY A 280 -0.55 6.45 -6.48
CA GLY A 280 -1.52 6.25 -7.56
C GLY A 280 -2.21 4.90 -7.52
N PRO A 281 -2.18 4.15 -8.64
CA PRO A 281 -3.09 3.05 -8.90
C PRO A 281 -2.94 1.93 -7.86
N GLY A 282 -4.01 1.68 -7.14
CA GLY A 282 -4.10 0.58 -6.19
C GLY A 282 -5.45 -0.11 -6.31
N ALA A 283 -5.64 -1.18 -5.55
CA ALA A 283 -6.93 -1.78 -5.28
C ALA A 283 -6.89 -2.50 -3.94
N GLY A 284 -8.00 -2.43 -3.21
CA GLY A 284 -8.15 -2.99 -1.87
C GLY A 284 -9.35 -3.93 -1.76
N PRO A 285 -9.42 -5.04 -2.52
CA PRO A 285 -10.52 -5.97 -2.43
C PRO A 285 -10.84 -6.36 -0.99
N VAL A 286 -12.14 -6.53 -0.70
CA VAL A 286 -12.60 -6.97 0.62
C VAL A 286 -13.33 -8.30 0.48
N GLY A 287 -12.83 -9.30 1.22
CA GLY A 287 -13.43 -10.63 1.32
C GLY A 287 -14.22 -10.77 2.63
N VAL A 288 -15.30 -11.54 2.59
CA VAL A 288 -16.17 -11.76 3.73
C VAL A 288 -16.59 -13.23 3.88
N GLY A 289 -16.84 -13.65 5.13
CA GLY A 289 -17.53 -14.90 5.45
C GLY A 289 -19.01 -14.82 5.06
N GLU A 290 -19.68 -16.00 5.01
CA GLU A 290 -21.05 -16.14 4.52
C GLU A 290 -22.05 -15.16 5.18
N LYS A 291 -21.97 -14.94 6.49
CA LYS A 291 -22.88 -14.07 7.26
C LYS A 291 -22.83 -12.60 6.83
N LEU A 292 -21.75 -12.17 6.15
CA LEU A 292 -21.55 -10.78 5.73
C LEU A 292 -21.80 -10.53 4.24
N ILE A 293 -22.09 -11.58 3.44
CA ILE A 293 -22.41 -11.43 2.01
C ILE A 293 -23.54 -10.42 1.75
N PRO A 294 -24.65 -10.38 2.55
CA PRO A 294 -25.73 -9.43 2.32
C PRO A 294 -25.32 -7.95 2.43
N PHE A 295 -24.22 -7.66 3.13
CA PHE A 295 -23.72 -6.31 3.40
C PHE A 295 -22.70 -5.82 2.38
N LEU A 296 -22.24 -6.67 1.46
CA LEU A 296 -21.23 -6.29 0.47
C LEU A 296 -21.64 -5.06 -0.34
N PRO A 297 -20.68 -4.14 -0.58
CA PRO A 297 -20.92 -2.93 -1.37
C PRO A 297 -21.44 -3.25 -2.77
N LYS A 298 -22.26 -2.36 -3.28
CA LYS A 298 -22.76 -2.37 -4.67
C LYS A 298 -22.07 -1.24 -5.47
N PRO A 299 -21.89 -1.42 -6.78
CA PRO A 299 -22.27 -2.57 -7.62
C PRO A 299 -21.37 -3.81 -7.43
N HIS A 300 -21.85 -4.98 -7.82
CA HIS A 300 -21.14 -6.26 -7.71
C HIS A 300 -21.40 -7.15 -8.94
N VAL A 301 -20.35 -7.83 -9.44
CA VAL A 301 -20.49 -8.71 -10.61
C VAL A 301 -20.96 -10.09 -10.20
N LYS A 302 -22.00 -10.59 -10.90
CA LYS A 302 -22.55 -11.93 -10.71
C LYS A 302 -22.59 -12.69 -12.02
N LYS A 303 -22.41 -14.01 -11.94
CA LYS A 303 -22.60 -14.93 -13.06
C LYS A 303 -24.05 -15.44 -13.07
N THR A 304 -24.68 -15.39 -14.24
CA THR A 304 -26.01 -15.95 -14.51
C THR A 304 -25.92 -17.06 -15.55
N LYS A 305 -27.07 -17.63 -15.93
CA LYS A 305 -27.15 -18.62 -17.04
C LYS A 305 -26.79 -17.99 -18.38
N ASP A 306 -27.09 -16.71 -18.55
CA ASP A 306 -26.99 -15.98 -19.82
C ASP A 306 -25.71 -15.13 -19.91
N GLY A 307 -24.81 -15.23 -18.94
CA GLY A 307 -23.56 -14.45 -18.91
C GLY A 307 -23.32 -13.75 -17.58
N PHE A 308 -22.62 -12.63 -17.62
CA PHE A 308 -22.28 -11.84 -16.42
C PHE A 308 -23.14 -10.58 -16.34
N VAL A 309 -23.60 -10.27 -15.13
CA VAL A 309 -24.43 -9.09 -14.86
C VAL A 309 -23.82 -8.28 -13.73
N VAL A 310 -24.15 -7.00 -13.70
CA VAL A 310 -23.78 -6.09 -12.62
C VAL A 310 -25.02 -5.90 -11.73
N ASP A 311 -24.95 -6.43 -10.51
CA ASP A 311 -25.96 -6.21 -9.47
C ASP A 311 -25.79 -4.80 -8.91
N ASN A 312 -26.56 -3.85 -9.45
CA ASN A 312 -26.52 -2.44 -9.09
C ASN A 312 -27.95 -1.95 -8.78
N PRO A 313 -28.25 -1.56 -7.52
CA PRO A 313 -29.56 -1.05 -7.14
C PRO A 313 -30.03 0.17 -7.93
N ASP A 314 -29.08 1.03 -8.40
CA ASP A 314 -29.43 2.22 -9.19
C ASP A 314 -30.11 1.89 -10.52
N THR A 315 -29.81 0.72 -11.09
CA THR A 315 -30.44 0.27 -12.35
C THR A 315 -31.77 -0.42 -12.15
N THR A 316 -32.04 -0.91 -10.95
CA THR A 316 -33.28 -1.60 -10.58
C THR A 316 -34.30 -0.70 -9.91
N GLY A 317 -33.91 0.53 -9.52
CA GLY A 317 -34.75 1.47 -8.78
C GLY A 317 -34.98 1.08 -7.32
N GLU A 318 -34.36 0.03 -6.84
CA GLU A 318 -34.42 -0.43 -5.44
C GLU A 318 -33.34 0.27 -4.61
N PHE A 319 -33.57 1.52 -4.25
CA PHE A 319 -32.76 2.19 -3.23
C PHE A 319 -33.11 1.60 -1.86
N SER A 320 -32.21 0.76 -1.34
CA SER A 320 -32.20 0.41 0.08
C SER A 320 -31.13 1.25 0.78
N SER A 321 -31.51 1.90 1.89
CA SER A 321 -30.56 2.57 2.80
C SER A 321 -29.52 1.62 3.39
N ASP A 322 -29.71 0.33 3.22
CA ASP A 322 -28.88 -0.75 3.77
C ASP A 322 -27.71 -1.13 2.86
N ASN A 323 -27.67 -0.61 1.63
CA ASN A 323 -26.57 -0.89 0.70
C ASN A 323 -25.38 0.06 0.93
N ILE A 324 -24.29 -0.45 1.44
CA ILE A 324 -23.03 0.29 1.52
C ILE A 324 -22.56 0.61 0.11
N ARG A 325 -22.31 1.90 -0.14
CA ARG A 325 -21.70 2.36 -1.38
C ARG A 325 -20.39 3.06 -1.04
N ILE A 326 -19.29 2.58 -1.62
CA ILE A 326 -17.93 3.04 -1.33
C ILE A 326 -17.20 3.58 -2.56
N SER A 327 -17.70 3.29 -3.75
CA SER A 327 -17.13 3.73 -5.02
C SER A 327 -18.21 3.96 -6.07
N GLY A 328 -17.85 4.66 -7.16
CA GLY A 328 -18.79 4.97 -8.24
C GLY A 328 -19.10 3.77 -9.15
N TYR A 329 -18.21 2.76 -9.18
CA TYR A 329 -18.34 1.59 -10.04
C TYR A 329 -17.59 0.37 -9.48
N LEU A 330 -17.06 -0.52 -10.34
CA LEU A 330 -16.48 -1.82 -9.99
C LEU A 330 -15.02 -1.79 -9.52
N GLY A 331 -14.47 -0.60 -9.19
CA GLY A 331 -13.08 -0.46 -8.75
C GLY A 331 -12.11 -0.12 -9.88
N ASN A 332 -10.82 -0.40 -9.68
CA ASN A 332 -9.74 -0.08 -10.63
C ASN A 332 -9.50 -1.25 -11.59
N PHE A 333 -10.29 -1.37 -12.66
CA PHE A 333 -10.30 -2.51 -13.56
C PHE A 333 -8.90 -2.92 -14.07
N LEU A 334 -8.08 -1.98 -14.53
CA LEU A 334 -6.76 -2.33 -15.07
C LEU A 334 -5.76 -2.77 -14.00
N VAL A 335 -5.92 -2.36 -12.74
CA VAL A 335 -5.15 -2.90 -11.61
C VAL A 335 -5.62 -4.32 -11.29
N ILE A 336 -6.93 -4.53 -11.27
CA ILE A 336 -7.56 -5.84 -11.08
C ILE A 336 -7.09 -6.83 -12.15
N LEU A 337 -7.05 -6.40 -13.41
CA LEU A 337 -6.59 -7.20 -14.55
C LEU A 337 -5.11 -7.60 -14.42
N ARG A 338 -4.23 -6.67 -13.98
CA ARG A 338 -2.81 -6.99 -13.70
C ARG A 338 -2.68 -8.07 -12.63
N ALA A 339 -3.40 -7.93 -11.53
CA ALA A 339 -3.40 -8.92 -10.46
C ALA A 339 -3.93 -10.28 -10.93
N TYR A 340 -4.98 -10.29 -11.75
CA TYR A 340 -5.51 -11.51 -12.34
C TYR A 340 -4.50 -12.18 -13.27
N THR A 341 -3.82 -11.40 -14.10
CA THR A 341 -2.75 -11.88 -14.97
C THR A 341 -1.61 -12.51 -14.17
N TYR A 342 -1.20 -11.87 -13.06
CA TYR A 342 -0.19 -12.41 -12.14
C TYR A 342 -0.62 -13.77 -11.56
N ILE A 343 -1.86 -13.89 -11.08
CA ILE A 343 -2.39 -15.15 -10.55
C ILE A 343 -2.39 -16.24 -11.60
N LEU A 344 -2.81 -15.94 -12.83
CA LEU A 344 -2.84 -16.91 -13.94
C LEU A 344 -1.45 -17.33 -14.38
N THR A 345 -0.49 -16.39 -14.44
CA THR A 345 0.90 -16.65 -14.84
C THR A 345 1.59 -17.61 -13.86
N LEU A 346 1.42 -17.39 -12.57
CA LEU A 346 1.98 -18.28 -11.55
C LEU A 346 1.24 -19.62 -11.47
N GLY A 347 -0.08 -19.61 -11.63
CA GLY A 347 -0.90 -20.80 -11.47
C GLY A 347 -0.79 -21.44 -10.08
N LYS A 348 -1.48 -22.56 -9.87
CA LYS A 348 -1.51 -23.23 -8.55
C LYS A 348 -0.14 -23.65 -8.02
N LYS A 349 0.79 -24.01 -8.90
CA LYS A 349 2.08 -24.52 -8.50
C LYS A 349 2.96 -23.43 -7.92
N HIS A 350 3.21 -22.39 -8.69
CA HIS A 350 4.18 -21.35 -8.30
C HIS A 350 3.59 -20.35 -7.30
N LEU A 351 2.26 -20.17 -7.25
CA LEU A 351 1.62 -19.36 -6.24
C LEU A 351 1.93 -19.85 -4.80
N LYS A 352 2.10 -21.16 -4.62
CA LYS A 352 2.46 -21.77 -3.32
C LYS A 352 3.93 -21.58 -2.94
N GLU A 353 4.77 -21.17 -3.88
CA GLU A 353 6.21 -20.98 -3.66
C GLU A 353 6.50 -19.55 -3.17
N VAL A 354 5.60 -18.59 -3.39
CA VAL A 354 5.75 -17.18 -3.02
C VAL A 354 6.06 -17.01 -1.53
N GLY A 355 5.21 -17.51 -0.65
CA GLY A 355 5.36 -17.39 0.80
C GLY A 355 6.65 -18.00 1.34
N PRO A 356 7.00 -19.26 1.00
CA PRO A 356 8.25 -19.88 1.39
C PRO A 356 9.49 -19.13 0.94
N PHE A 357 9.56 -18.63 -0.29
CA PHE A 357 10.71 -17.87 -0.77
C PHE A 357 10.81 -16.50 -0.11
N ALA A 358 9.70 -15.77 0.09
CA ALA A 358 9.70 -14.52 0.83
C ALA A 358 10.22 -14.71 2.27
N THR A 359 9.78 -15.78 2.94
CA THR A 359 10.22 -16.16 4.29
C THR A 359 11.71 -16.53 4.31
N LEU A 360 12.18 -17.29 3.33
CA LEU A 360 13.59 -17.69 3.22
C LEU A 360 14.49 -16.46 3.06
N ASN A 361 14.16 -15.57 2.14
CA ASN A 361 14.94 -14.36 1.85
C ASN A 361 15.04 -13.44 3.07
N ALA A 362 13.92 -13.21 3.78
CA ALA A 362 13.89 -12.38 4.98
C ALA A 362 14.79 -12.96 6.09
N ASN A 363 14.65 -14.25 6.40
CA ASN A 363 15.47 -14.87 7.42
C ASN A 363 16.94 -14.93 7.03
N TYR A 364 17.26 -15.12 5.75
CA TYR A 364 18.64 -15.12 5.28
C TYR A 364 19.33 -13.77 5.52
N ILE A 365 18.72 -12.65 5.16
CA ILE A 365 19.26 -11.31 5.44
C ILE A 365 19.39 -11.08 6.95
N LYS A 366 18.33 -11.38 7.71
CA LYS A 366 18.30 -11.23 9.15
C LYS A 366 19.46 -11.94 9.84
N GLU A 367 19.67 -13.22 9.53
CA GLU A 367 20.72 -14.02 10.14
C GLU A 367 22.14 -13.53 9.76
N CYS A 368 22.33 -13.05 8.52
CA CYS A 368 23.61 -12.49 8.09
C CYS A 368 23.96 -11.18 8.79
N LEU A 369 22.97 -10.35 9.16
CA LEU A 369 23.18 -8.97 9.65
C LEU A 369 23.04 -8.81 11.18
N LYS A 370 22.53 -9.80 11.90
CA LYS A 370 22.23 -9.68 13.35
C LYS A 370 23.45 -9.46 14.26
N ASP A 371 24.66 -9.64 13.73
CA ASP A 371 25.88 -9.34 14.50
C ASP A 371 26.26 -7.87 14.44
N ASP A 372 25.87 -7.14 13.39
CA ASP A 372 26.14 -5.72 13.20
C ASP A 372 24.98 -4.83 13.62
N TYR A 373 23.74 -5.33 13.51
CA TYR A 373 22.51 -4.60 13.81
C TYR A 373 21.79 -5.24 15.00
N GLU A 374 21.20 -4.41 15.86
CA GLU A 374 20.45 -4.90 17.02
C GLU A 374 19.16 -5.57 16.58
N LEU A 375 18.98 -6.83 16.94
CA LEU A 375 17.80 -7.64 16.64
C LEU A 375 16.98 -7.84 17.92
N PRO A 376 15.94 -7.04 18.16
CA PRO A 376 15.16 -7.10 19.41
C PRO A 376 14.45 -8.42 19.61
N ILE A 377 13.99 -9.05 18.51
CA ILE A 377 13.27 -10.32 18.55
C ILE A 377 13.98 -11.32 17.64
N ASP A 378 14.82 -12.18 18.21
CA ASP A 378 15.57 -13.22 17.49
C ASP A 378 14.77 -14.51 17.39
N THR A 379 13.68 -14.47 16.61
CA THR A 379 12.87 -15.64 16.27
C THR A 379 12.72 -15.75 14.75
N LEU A 380 12.19 -16.89 14.26
CA LEU A 380 11.90 -17.07 12.85
C LEU A 380 10.82 -16.06 12.42
N CYS A 381 11.17 -15.15 11.52
CA CYS A 381 10.22 -14.22 10.92
C CYS A 381 9.57 -14.81 9.65
N LYS A 382 8.51 -14.17 9.15
CA LYS A 382 7.89 -14.48 7.87
C LYS A 382 8.58 -13.70 6.76
N HIS A 383 7.95 -12.71 6.18
CA HIS A 383 8.41 -11.99 4.98
C HIS A 383 9.26 -10.75 5.27
N GLU A 384 9.23 -10.27 6.50
CA GLU A 384 9.91 -9.06 6.96
C GLU A 384 10.40 -9.23 8.39
N PHE A 385 11.29 -8.34 8.81
CA PHE A 385 11.84 -8.28 10.16
C PHE A 385 12.30 -6.86 10.49
N VAL A 386 12.55 -6.60 11.78
CA VAL A 386 12.93 -5.27 12.27
C VAL A 386 14.24 -5.35 13.05
N PHE A 387 15.19 -4.48 12.69
CA PHE A 387 16.34 -4.14 13.51
C PHE A 387 16.07 -2.85 14.31
N ASP A 388 16.71 -2.68 15.48
CA ASP A 388 16.70 -1.44 16.26
C ASP A 388 18.03 -0.69 16.12
N GLY A 389 18.39 -0.33 14.89
CA GLY A 389 19.61 0.38 14.54
C GLY A 389 20.88 -0.47 14.60
N LEU A 390 22.03 0.19 14.61
CA LEU A 390 23.33 -0.47 14.80
C LEU A 390 23.45 -1.05 16.19
N LYS A 391 24.15 -2.20 16.31
CA LYS A 391 24.41 -2.85 17.60
C LYS A 391 25.33 -2.01 18.48
N ASP A 392 26.37 -1.41 17.90
CA ASP A 392 27.22 -0.44 18.58
C ASP A 392 26.64 0.98 18.45
N LYS A 393 25.99 1.43 19.51
CA LYS A 393 25.37 2.78 19.60
C LYS A 393 26.36 3.87 20.06
N SER A 394 27.61 3.53 20.38
CA SER A 394 28.63 4.47 20.92
C SER A 394 29.04 5.55 19.90
N THR A 395 28.93 5.27 18.61
CA THR A 395 29.28 6.18 17.52
C THR A 395 28.28 7.32 17.30
N GLY A 396 27.06 7.18 17.83
CA GLY A 396 25.96 8.13 17.63
C GLY A 396 25.45 8.17 16.20
N VAL A 397 25.73 7.15 15.37
CA VAL A 397 25.14 6.96 14.04
C VAL A 397 23.73 6.41 14.23
N THR A 398 22.75 7.08 13.62
CA THR A 398 21.32 6.72 13.71
C THR A 398 20.89 5.85 12.53
N THR A 399 19.71 5.25 12.65
CA THR A 399 19.07 4.51 11.54
C THR A 399 18.82 5.42 10.31
N MET A 400 18.51 6.70 10.52
CA MET A 400 18.41 7.68 9.43
C MET A 400 19.74 7.83 8.69
N ASP A 401 20.86 7.85 9.40
CA ASP A 401 22.19 7.98 8.77
C ASP A 401 22.52 6.74 7.92
N VAL A 402 22.22 5.54 8.44
CA VAL A 402 22.34 4.28 7.69
C VAL A 402 21.47 4.31 6.43
N ALA A 403 20.21 4.72 6.56
CA ALA A 403 19.29 4.84 5.43
C ALA A 403 19.78 5.81 4.35
N LYS A 404 20.32 6.97 4.75
CA LYS A 404 20.93 7.94 3.82
C LYS A 404 22.20 7.39 3.18
N ARG A 405 23.01 6.64 3.91
CA ARG A 405 24.25 6.03 3.38
C ARG A 405 23.95 4.93 2.37
N LEU A 406 22.86 4.18 2.51
CA LEU A 406 22.41 3.20 1.52
C LEU A 406 22.17 3.83 0.14
N LEU A 407 21.65 5.07 0.09
CA LEU A 407 21.44 5.78 -1.18
C LEU A 407 22.75 5.99 -1.94
N ASP A 408 23.88 6.22 -1.24
CA ASP A 408 25.20 6.37 -1.87
C ASP A 408 25.71 5.09 -2.52
N TYR A 409 25.23 3.94 -2.04
CA TYR A 409 25.50 2.63 -2.61
C TYR A 409 24.51 2.18 -3.69
N GLY A 410 23.54 3.05 -4.03
CA GLY A 410 22.54 2.78 -5.06
C GLY A 410 21.38 1.89 -4.62
N TYR A 411 21.13 1.78 -3.33
CA TYR A 411 19.98 1.06 -2.77
C TYR A 411 18.89 2.02 -2.28
N HIS A 412 17.65 1.62 -2.42
CA HIS A 412 16.56 2.29 -1.72
C HIS A 412 16.66 2.00 -0.21
N ALA A 413 16.35 3.00 0.61
CA ALA A 413 16.32 2.81 2.05
C ALA A 413 15.16 1.90 2.49
N PRO A 414 15.34 1.04 3.50
CA PRO A 414 14.21 0.35 4.15
C PRO A 414 13.30 1.33 4.89
N THR A 415 12.18 0.84 5.41
CA THR A 415 11.32 1.63 6.30
C THR A 415 12.03 1.87 7.62
N ILE A 416 12.10 3.13 8.05
CA ILE A 416 12.74 3.52 9.31
C ILE A 416 11.75 4.15 10.26
N TYR A 417 12.06 4.09 11.59
CA TYR A 417 11.24 4.61 12.68
C TYR A 417 9.82 4.03 12.73
N PHE A 418 9.64 2.87 12.16
CA PHE A 418 8.41 2.08 12.22
C PHE A 418 8.75 0.58 12.29
N PRO A 419 8.06 -0.22 13.12
CA PRO A 419 6.99 0.15 14.05
C PRO A 419 7.49 0.97 15.26
N LEU A 420 6.59 1.71 15.90
CA LEU A 420 6.92 2.61 17.02
C LEU A 420 7.38 1.90 18.30
N LEU A 421 7.35 0.57 18.32
CA LEU A 421 7.84 -0.26 19.42
C LEU A 421 9.35 -0.14 19.65
N PHE A 422 10.12 0.23 18.61
CA PHE A 422 11.57 0.38 18.68
C PHE A 422 11.99 1.77 18.25
N HIS A 423 12.92 2.37 19.00
CA HIS A 423 13.31 3.76 18.80
C HIS A 423 14.07 3.98 17.46
N GLU A 424 14.97 3.06 17.12
CA GLU A 424 15.77 3.09 15.89
C GLU A 424 15.31 2.03 14.88
N ALA A 425 14.00 1.77 14.85
CA ALA A 425 13.43 0.74 13.98
C ALA A 425 13.88 0.88 12.52
N MET A 426 14.30 -0.23 11.93
CA MET A 426 14.61 -0.39 10.51
C MET A 426 13.98 -1.70 10.02
N MET A 427 12.90 -1.61 9.26
CA MET A 427 12.13 -2.75 8.79
C MET A 427 12.50 -3.09 7.35
N ILE A 428 12.85 -4.35 7.12
CA ILE A 428 13.32 -4.86 5.83
C ILE A 428 12.40 -5.98 5.34
N GLU A 429 11.89 -5.84 4.12
CA GLU A 429 11.14 -6.85 3.38
C GLU A 429 11.81 -7.09 2.02
N PRO A 430 12.52 -8.22 1.80
CA PRO A 430 13.20 -8.49 0.54
C PRO A 430 12.30 -8.98 -0.58
N THR A 431 11.13 -9.51 -0.28
CA THR A 431 10.23 -10.23 -1.17
C THR A 431 10.81 -11.56 -1.72
N GLU A 432 9.97 -12.34 -2.42
CA GLU A 432 10.38 -13.57 -3.10
C GLU A 432 11.00 -13.33 -4.48
N THR A 433 10.87 -12.10 -5.01
CA THR A 433 11.30 -11.80 -6.38
C THR A 433 12.79 -11.50 -6.50
N GLU A 434 13.46 -11.23 -5.37
CA GLU A 434 14.88 -10.93 -5.37
C GLU A 434 15.75 -12.17 -5.49
N SER A 435 16.80 -12.06 -6.32
CA SER A 435 17.78 -13.13 -6.47
C SER A 435 18.75 -13.19 -5.28
N LYS A 436 19.37 -14.36 -5.09
CA LYS A 436 20.41 -14.48 -4.05
C LYS A 436 21.57 -13.49 -4.27
N ASP A 437 21.97 -13.24 -5.52
CA ASP A 437 23.07 -12.32 -5.84
C ASP A 437 22.70 -10.87 -5.45
N THR A 438 21.45 -10.44 -5.68
CA THR A 438 20.94 -9.14 -5.24
C THR A 438 20.97 -9.03 -3.72
N ILE A 439 20.48 -10.05 -3.04
CA ILE A 439 20.42 -10.10 -1.57
C ILE A 439 21.84 -10.09 -0.97
N ASP A 440 22.78 -10.89 -1.51
CA ASP A 440 24.18 -10.91 -1.06
C ASP A 440 24.85 -9.55 -1.26
N GLY A 441 24.54 -8.85 -2.36
CA GLY A 441 25.00 -7.50 -2.62
C GLY A 441 24.53 -6.51 -1.55
N PHE A 442 23.24 -6.56 -1.19
CA PHE A 442 22.67 -5.74 -0.12
C PHE A 442 23.30 -6.04 1.25
N ILE A 443 23.43 -7.33 1.61
CA ILE A 443 24.08 -7.75 2.86
C ILE A 443 25.50 -7.19 2.95
N LYS A 444 26.29 -7.29 1.87
CA LYS A 444 27.65 -6.76 1.81
C LYS A 444 27.68 -5.24 2.07
N VAL A 445 26.75 -4.49 1.48
CA VAL A 445 26.67 -3.04 1.68
C VAL A 445 26.29 -2.72 3.13
N MET A 446 25.33 -3.43 3.72
CA MET A 446 24.95 -3.25 5.11
C MET A 446 26.13 -3.52 6.08
N HIS A 447 26.90 -4.59 5.88
CA HIS A 447 28.16 -4.82 6.64
C HIS A 447 29.17 -3.69 6.44
N THR A 448 29.30 -3.17 5.20
CA THR A 448 30.21 -2.05 4.90
C THR A 448 29.79 -0.80 5.67
N ILE A 449 28.50 -0.47 5.69
CA ILE A 449 27.99 0.71 6.42
C ILE A 449 28.19 0.57 7.93
N ALA A 450 27.95 -0.62 8.49
CA ALA A 450 28.21 -0.88 9.90
C ALA A 450 29.69 -0.70 10.25
N LYS A 451 30.60 -1.16 9.39
CA LYS A 451 32.03 -0.95 9.54
C LYS A 451 32.42 0.54 9.41
N GLU A 452 31.88 1.24 8.41
CA GLU A 452 32.10 2.68 8.25
C GLU A 452 31.61 3.47 9.47
N ALA A 453 30.51 3.08 10.08
CA ALA A 453 29.97 3.70 11.29
C ALA A 453 30.93 3.59 12.48
N LEU A 454 31.72 2.51 12.56
CA LEU A 454 32.75 2.32 13.59
C LEU A 454 34.05 3.07 13.27
N GLU A 455 34.52 2.97 12.02
CA GLU A 455 35.83 3.50 11.60
C GLU A 455 35.80 5.01 11.31
N ASN A 456 34.69 5.52 10.74
CA ASN A 456 34.50 6.92 10.37
C ASN A 456 33.02 7.34 10.46
N PRO A 457 32.46 7.51 11.65
CA PRO A 457 31.05 7.82 11.84
C PRO A 457 30.59 9.09 11.10
N GLU A 458 31.46 10.08 10.94
CA GLU A 458 31.12 11.33 10.26
C GLU A 458 30.86 11.13 8.76
N LEU A 459 31.47 10.10 8.16
CA LEU A 459 31.16 9.71 6.77
C LEU A 459 29.71 9.25 6.65
N VAL A 460 29.21 8.47 7.60
CA VAL A 460 27.85 7.96 7.57
C VAL A 460 26.84 9.06 7.94
N LYS A 461 27.15 9.89 8.94
CA LYS A 461 26.30 11.02 9.34
C LYS A 461 26.17 12.10 8.28
N GLY A 462 27.18 12.32 7.43
CA GLY A 462 27.15 13.29 6.35
C GLY A 462 26.46 12.83 5.06
N ALA A 463 26.12 11.54 4.95
CA ALA A 463 25.47 10.98 3.76
C ALA A 463 24.05 11.57 3.55
N PRO A 464 23.55 11.63 2.28
CA PRO A 464 24.13 11.07 1.06
C PRO A 464 25.07 12.03 0.33
N TYR A 465 26.05 11.47 -0.42
CA TYR A 465 27.03 12.23 -1.21
C TYR A 465 26.82 12.06 -2.72
N ASN A 466 26.27 10.94 -3.16
CA ASN A 466 26.17 10.53 -4.56
C ASN A 466 24.79 10.79 -5.18
N THR A 467 23.88 11.37 -4.44
CA THR A 467 22.52 11.71 -4.91
C THR A 467 22.46 13.13 -5.46
N PRO A 468 21.49 13.46 -6.34
CA PRO A 468 21.30 14.82 -6.88
C PRO A 468 21.08 15.89 -5.79
N ILE A 469 20.47 15.51 -4.68
CA ILE A 469 20.18 16.34 -3.51
C ILE A 469 20.85 15.71 -2.29
N GLY A 470 21.60 16.48 -1.53
CA GLY A 470 22.22 16.06 -0.28
C GLY A 470 21.20 15.94 0.87
N ARG A 471 21.69 15.92 2.10
CA ARG A 471 20.84 15.90 3.27
C ARG A 471 20.03 17.18 3.37
N VAL A 472 18.70 17.04 3.50
CA VAL A 472 17.78 18.15 3.65
C VAL A 472 17.51 18.43 5.13
N ASP A 473 17.09 19.67 5.45
CA ASP A 473 16.56 20.00 6.77
C ASP A 473 15.07 19.60 6.85
N ASP A 474 14.82 18.38 7.33
CA ASP A 474 13.48 17.81 7.43
C ASP A 474 12.57 18.62 8.36
N VAL A 475 13.16 19.25 9.41
CA VAL A 475 12.41 20.06 10.38
C VAL A 475 11.95 21.37 9.75
N LEU A 476 12.83 22.04 9.01
CA LEU A 476 12.49 23.26 8.28
C LEU A 476 11.43 22.98 7.21
N ALA A 477 11.61 21.92 6.43
CA ALA A 477 10.67 21.51 5.39
C ALA A 477 9.27 21.19 5.93
N ALA A 478 9.18 20.57 7.11
CA ALA A 478 7.90 20.27 7.76
C ALA A 478 7.22 21.51 8.36
N LYS A 479 7.99 22.42 8.99
CA LYS A 479 7.44 23.60 9.67
C LYS A 479 7.14 24.77 8.72
N HIS A 480 7.94 24.93 7.68
CA HIS A 480 7.88 26.03 6.72
C HIS A 480 7.91 25.53 5.27
N PRO A 481 6.87 24.76 4.85
CA PRO A 481 6.87 24.19 3.51
C PRO A 481 6.67 25.28 2.45
N ILE A 482 7.56 25.31 1.45
CA ILE A 482 7.40 26.13 0.25
C ILE A 482 6.61 25.30 -0.78
N LEU A 483 5.35 25.66 -0.99
CA LEU A 483 4.40 24.84 -1.75
C LEU A 483 4.15 25.36 -3.19
N THR A 484 4.59 26.58 -3.51
CA THR A 484 4.37 27.19 -4.82
C THR A 484 5.64 27.85 -5.35
N TYR A 485 5.79 27.93 -6.68
CA TYR A 485 6.89 28.62 -7.31
C TYR A 485 6.98 30.09 -6.89
N ARG A 486 5.86 30.77 -6.75
CA ARG A 486 5.81 32.16 -6.28
C ARG A 486 6.35 32.32 -4.85
N GLN A 487 6.04 31.38 -3.94
CA GLN A 487 6.64 31.39 -2.60
C GLN A 487 8.15 31.21 -2.65
N LEU A 488 8.63 30.28 -3.51
CA LEU A 488 10.06 30.06 -3.67
C LEU A 488 10.80 31.33 -4.15
N VAL A 489 10.26 32.03 -5.16
CA VAL A 489 10.86 33.25 -5.69
C VAL A 489 10.88 34.35 -4.63
N ASN A 490 9.78 34.55 -3.90
CA ASN A 490 9.69 35.57 -2.85
C ASN A 490 10.65 35.24 -1.69
N ASP A 491 10.77 33.97 -1.29
CA ASP A 491 11.67 33.53 -0.20
C ASP A 491 13.15 33.77 -0.57
N VAL A 492 13.51 33.57 -1.85
CA VAL A 492 14.84 33.88 -2.35
C VAL A 492 15.10 35.39 -2.36
N GLU A 493 14.12 36.23 -2.76
CA GLU A 493 14.25 37.68 -2.79
C GLU A 493 14.34 38.31 -1.38
N GLU A 494 13.67 37.71 -0.38
CA GLU A 494 13.72 38.18 1.03
C GLU A 494 15.03 37.76 1.75
N ASN A 495 15.71 36.70 1.27
CA ASN A 495 16.92 36.15 1.90
C ASN A 495 18.24 36.53 1.15
N VAL A 496 18.18 37.32 0.05
CA VAL A 496 19.32 37.89 -0.68
C VAL A 496 19.39 39.40 -0.40
#